data_afa4ad2b9d6a32b5a34d2aa25454cdf4
#
_entry.id   afa4ad2b9d6a32b5a34d2aa25454cdf4
#
_cell.length_a   1.000
_cell.length_b   1.000
_cell.length_c   1.000
_cell.angle_alpha   90.00
_cell.angle_beta   90.00
_cell.angle_gamma   90.00
#
_symmetry.space_group_name_H-M   'P 1'
#
loop_
_entity.id
_entity.type
_entity.pdbx_description
1 polymer ?
#
loop_
_entity_poly.entity_id
_entity_poly.type
_entity_poly.pdbx_seq_one_letter_code
_entity_poly.pdbx_strand_id
1 'polypeptide(L)'
;LPDVPPVYGITRPVQTWNPIKINFQHLWLLIQDAYRTNSWKDKFRIWFMPTGWRPADVIERYPVYKIDDPYHFQKYAPEASVALRTWTWIQFLFTFALINYFFINIANIGTPNIFVYGGFLFLCVFAYTELMDKNPYAWAWEALKNAIGLFLIYQNGWFGMSETMPWGTVALASYFVLSSIVVALFARSLTFYS
;
A
#
# COMPACT_ATOMS: atom_id res chain seq x y z
N LEU A 1 5.87 35.73 -17.47
CA LEU A 1 5.72 34.66 -16.45
C LEU A 1 4.60 35.11 -15.52
N PRO A 2 3.70 34.23 -15.07
CA PRO A 2 2.69 34.61 -14.10
C PRO A 2 3.36 35.02 -12.77
N ASP A 3 2.85 36.08 -12.15
CA ASP A 3 3.40 36.64 -10.91
C ASP A 3 3.26 35.66 -9.71
N VAL A 4 2.38 34.68 -9.84
CA VAL A 4 2.14 33.64 -8.81
C VAL A 4 2.67 32.30 -9.35
N PRO A 5 3.57 31.63 -8.65
CA PRO A 5 4.09 30.33 -9.06
C PRO A 5 2.95 29.28 -9.13
N PRO A 6 2.95 28.42 -10.16
CA PRO A 6 1.92 27.39 -10.28
C PRO A 6 2.02 26.39 -9.12
N VAL A 7 0.88 26.00 -8.57
CA VAL A 7 0.80 24.90 -7.59
C VAL A 7 0.53 23.61 -8.34
N TYR A 8 1.49 22.69 -8.21
CA TYR A 8 1.39 21.37 -8.83
C TYR A 8 0.76 20.37 -7.85
N GLY A 9 -0.02 19.44 -8.37
CA GLY A 9 -0.64 18.39 -7.59
C GLY A 9 -1.90 17.85 -8.26
N ILE A 10 -2.59 16.96 -7.55
CA ILE A 10 -3.87 16.41 -7.96
C ILE A 10 -5.00 17.23 -7.34
N THR A 11 -6.08 17.43 -8.08
CA THR A 11 -7.26 18.19 -7.62
C THR A 11 -8.06 17.46 -6.53
N ARG A 12 -7.94 16.12 -6.45
CA ARG A 12 -8.56 15.30 -5.42
C ARG A 12 -7.55 15.04 -4.31
N PRO A 13 -7.85 15.36 -3.04
CA PRO A 13 -6.91 15.13 -1.95
C PRO A 13 -6.64 13.63 -1.75
N VAL A 14 -5.38 13.31 -1.53
CA VAL A 14 -4.94 11.97 -1.11
C VAL A 14 -4.98 11.90 0.41
N GLN A 15 -5.63 10.88 0.95
CA GLN A 15 -5.77 10.65 2.39
C GLN A 15 -5.19 9.28 2.77
N THR A 16 -4.04 8.95 2.23
CA THR A 16 -3.33 7.69 2.53
C THR A 16 -1.86 7.82 2.15
N TRP A 17 -0.98 7.17 2.89
CA TRP A 17 0.41 6.96 2.53
C TRP A 17 0.62 5.72 1.64
N ASN A 18 -0.44 4.91 1.45
CA ASN A 18 -0.35 3.67 0.70
C ASN A 18 -0.28 3.93 -0.81
N PRO A 19 0.89 3.71 -1.46
CA PRO A 19 1.07 3.99 -2.89
C PRO A 19 0.18 3.11 -3.77
N ILE A 20 -0.20 1.92 -3.32
CA ILE A 20 -1.10 1.03 -4.06
C ILE A 20 -2.50 1.64 -4.08
N LYS A 21 -3.01 2.09 -2.94
CA LYS A 21 -4.31 2.77 -2.86
C LYS A 21 -4.33 4.04 -3.72
N ILE A 22 -3.25 4.85 -3.67
CA ILE A 22 -3.13 6.07 -4.48
C ILE A 22 -3.22 5.75 -5.97
N ASN A 23 -2.47 4.76 -6.44
CA ASN A 23 -2.46 4.39 -7.86
C ASN A 23 -3.80 3.81 -8.32
N PHE A 24 -4.49 3.06 -7.48
CA PHE A 24 -5.78 2.45 -7.82
C PHE A 24 -7.00 3.30 -7.46
N GLN A 25 -6.85 4.47 -6.81
CA GLN A 25 -7.98 5.30 -6.37
C GLN A 25 -8.89 5.73 -7.52
N HIS A 26 -8.34 6.02 -8.70
CA HIS A 26 -9.14 6.40 -9.87
C HIS A 26 -9.93 5.21 -10.41
N LEU A 27 -9.28 4.07 -10.58
CA LEU A 27 -9.93 2.83 -11.00
C LEU A 27 -11.05 2.43 -10.02
N TRP A 28 -10.80 2.55 -8.72
CA TRP A 28 -11.79 2.28 -7.68
C TRP A 28 -13.00 3.21 -7.80
N LEU A 29 -12.78 4.50 -8.08
CA LEU A 29 -13.86 5.45 -8.33
C LEU A 29 -14.70 5.03 -9.56
N LEU A 30 -14.06 4.63 -10.66
CA LEU A 30 -14.76 4.16 -11.85
C LEU A 30 -15.63 2.94 -11.55
N ILE A 31 -15.10 1.96 -10.80
CA ILE A 31 -15.85 0.77 -10.37
C ILE A 31 -17.06 1.18 -9.52
N GLN A 32 -16.86 2.05 -8.55
CA GLN A 32 -17.95 2.55 -7.70
C GLN A 32 -19.03 3.29 -8.50
N ASP A 33 -18.63 4.15 -9.41
CA ASP A 33 -19.54 4.93 -10.23
C ASP A 33 -20.30 4.05 -11.22
N ALA A 34 -19.65 3.05 -11.82
CA ALA A 34 -20.30 2.03 -12.65
C ALA A 34 -21.32 1.21 -11.86
N TYR A 35 -21.05 0.90 -10.60
CA TYR A 35 -21.98 0.20 -9.73
C TYR A 35 -23.17 1.08 -9.33
N ARG A 36 -22.94 2.36 -9.00
CA ARG A 36 -23.91 3.30 -8.44
C ARG A 36 -24.88 3.87 -9.46
N THR A 37 -24.47 4.01 -10.74
CA THR A 37 -25.36 4.57 -11.77
C THR A 37 -26.52 3.62 -12.07
N ASN A 38 -27.73 4.19 -12.23
CA ASN A 38 -28.92 3.46 -12.64
C ASN A 38 -28.97 3.20 -14.15
N SER A 39 -28.15 3.93 -14.92
CA SER A 39 -28.10 3.82 -16.40
C SER A 39 -27.21 2.68 -16.84
N TRP A 40 -27.81 1.61 -17.42
CA TRP A 40 -27.06 0.51 -18.02
C TRP A 40 -26.08 0.98 -19.09
N LYS A 41 -26.44 1.99 -19.87
CA LYS A 41 -25.58 2.59 -20.88
C LYS A 41 -24.33 3.21 -20.27
N ASP A 42 -24.49 3.91 -19.14
CA ASP A 42 -23.39 4.61 -18.49
C ASP A 42 -22.49 3.65 -17.69
N LYS A 43 -22.97 2.48 -17.25
CA LYS A 43 -22.16 1.41 -16.67
C LYS A 43 -21.04 0.93 -17.62
N PHE A 44 -21.33 0.90 -18.91
CA PHE A 44 -20.31 0.54 -19.92
C PHE A 44 -19.56 1.75 -20.43
N ARG A 45 -20.25 2.88 -20.63
CA ARG A 45 -19.66 4.10 -21.17
C ARG A 45 -18.54 4.68 -20.33
N ILE A 46 -18.62 4.57 -18.99
CA ILE A 46 -17.65 5.12 -18.04
C ILE A 46 -16.20 4.62 -18.31
N TRP A 47 -16.04 3.43 -18.84
CA TRP A 47 -14.73 2.83 -19.12
C TRP A 47 -14.02 3.42 -20.34
N PHE A 48 -14.77 4.12 -21.21
CA PHE A 48 -14.30 4.66 -22.49
C PHE A 48 -14.37 6.19 -22.57
N MET A 49 -14.87 6.83 -21.52
CA MET A 49 -15.00 8.28 -21.47
C MET A 49 -13.70 8.96 -21.02
N PRO A 50 -13.49 10.24 -21.38
CA PRO A 50 -12.34 11.01 -20.92
C PRO A 50 -12.23 11.02 -19.39
N THR A 51 -10.99 11.10 -18.89
CA THR A 51 -10.70 11.17 -17.45
C THR A 51 -11.49 12.29 -16.77
N GLY A 52 -12.16 11.96 -15.68
CA GLY A 52 -12.99 12.90 -14.93
C GLY A 52 -14.47 12.92 -15.34
N TRP A 53 -14.84 12.23 -16.42
CA TRP A 53 -16.25 12.04 -16.73
C TRP A 53 -16.91 11.10 -15.72
N ARG A 54 -18.13 11.45 -15.30
CA ARG A 54 -18.96 10.66 -14.38
C ARG A 54 -20.42 10.71 -14.84
N PRO A 55 -21.24 9.66 -14.59
CA PRO A 55 -22.67 9.69 -14.86
C PRO A 55 -23.36 10.84 -14.10
N ALA A 56 -24.32 11.51 -14.72
CA ALA A 56 -24.98 12.68 -14.12
C ALA A 56 -25.70 12.35 -12.81
N ASP A 57 -26.39 11.20 -12.74
CA ASP A 57 -27.08 10.70 -11.56
C ASP A 57 -26.12 10.39 -10.40
N VAL A 58 -24.87 10.03 -10.72
CA VAL A 58 -23.84 9.74 -9.72
C VAL A 58 -23.16 11.02 -9.24
N ILE A 59 -22.92 12.00 -10.11
CA ILE A 59 -22.35 13.30 -9.71
C ILE A 59 -23.21 13.96 -8.65
N GLU A 60 -24.53 13.97 -8.87
CA GLU A 60 -25.48 14.61 -7.97
C GLU A 60 -25.56 13.92 -6.60
N ARG A 61 -25.63 12.58 -6.59
CA ARG A 61 -25.80 11.78 -5.36
C ARG A 61 -24.51 11.54 -4.59
N TYR A 62 -23.38 11.47 -5.29
CA TYR A 62 -22.07 11.13 -4.74
C TYR A 62 -21.01 12.12 -5.20
N PRO A 63 -21.06 13.37 -4.73
CA PRO A 63 -20.06 14.37 -5.08
C PRO A 63 -18.67 13.94 -4.63
N VAL A 64 -17.67 14.20 -5.47
CA VAL A 64 -16.26 13.97 -5.13
C VAL A 64 -15.67 15.28 -4.68
N TYR A 65 -15.12 15.29 -3.46
CA TYR A 65 -14.41 16.45 -2.94
C TYR A 65 -13.19 16.77 -3.79
N LYS A 66 -13.06 18.04 -4.17
CA LYS A 66 -11.90 18.60 -4.85
C LYS A 66 -11.29 19.69 -3.98
N ILE A 67 -10.00 19.93 -4.16
CA ILE A 67 -9.31 21.01 -3.47
C ILE A 67 -9.71 22.33 -4.12
N ASP A 68 -10.37 23.21 -3.37
CA ASP A 68 -10.81 24.52 -3.84
C ASP A 68 -9.66 25.52 -3.80
N ASP A 69 -8.88 25.53 -2.71
CA ASP A 69 -7.70 26.37 -2.54
C ASP A 69 -6.43 25.53 -2.35
N PRO A 70 -5.65 25.34 -3.44
CA PRO A 70 -4.43 24.54 -3.37
C PRO A 70 -3.29 25.21 -2.58
N TYR A 71 -3.36 26.52 -2.36
CA TYR A 71 -2.32 27.27 -1.63
C TYR A 71 -2.45 27.09 -0.09
N HIS A 72 -3.68 26.94 0.42
CA HIS A 72 -3.97 26.76 1.84
C HIS A 72 -4.44 25.35 2.18
N PHE A 73 -4.29 24.41 1.26
CA PHE A 73 -4.71 23.02 1.49
C PHE A 73 -3.83 22.34 2.54
N GLN A 74 -4.47 21.82 3.60
CA GLN A 74 -3.79 21.02 4.60
C GLN A 74 -3.49 19.61 4.07
N LYS A 75 -2.20 19.28 3.94
CA LYS A 75 -1.76 17.96 3.48
C LYS A 75 -2.09 16.88 4.51
N TYR A 76 -2.40 15.69 4.02
CA TYR A 76 -2.58 14.51 4.86
C TYR A 76 -1.30 14.18 5.62
N ALA A 77 -1.36 14.25 6.94
CA ALA A 77 -0.24 13.95 7.83
C ALA A 77 -0.79 13.42 9.17
N PRO A 78 -1.18 12.14 9.24
CA PRO A 78 -1.64 11.56 10.49
C PRO A 78 -0.51 11.57 11.52
N GLU A 79 -0.81 11.99 12.73
CA GLU A 79 0.15 11.98 13.82
C GLU A 79 0.58 10.55 14.12
N ALA A 80 1.88 10.31 14.12
CA ALA A 80 2.47 9.00 14.42
C ALA A 80 3.42 9.13 15.61
N SER A 81 3.35 8.18 16.54
CA SER A 81 4.31 8.09 17.64
C SER A 81 5.73 7.86 17.09
N VAL A 82 6.73 8.24 17.86
CA VAL A 82 8.13 7.99 17.50
C VAL A 82 8.37 6.50 17.28
N ALA A 83 7.80 5.64 18.13
CA ALA A 83 7.93 4.20 18.02
C ALA A 83 7.33 3.68 16.69
N LEU A 84 6.14 4.15 16.30
CA LEU A 84 5.51 3.76 15.05
C LEU A 84 6.34 4.20 13.84
N ARG A 85 6.84 5.44 13.83
CA ARG A 85 7.71 5.94 12.76
C ARG A 85 9.00 5.13 12.65
N THR A 86 9.66 4.86 13.77
CA THR A 86 10.89 4.05 13.79
C THR A 86 10.62 2.64 13.27
N TRP A 87 9.54 2.01 13.69
CA TRP A 87 9.17 0.69 13.20
C TRP A 87 8.89 0.67 11.70
N THR A 88 8.20 1.68 11.18
CA THR A 88 7.95 1.82 9.74
C THR A 88 9.25 1.99 8.94
N TRP A 89 10.21 2.76 9.46
CA TRP A 89 11.53 2.87 8.84
C TRP A 89 12.28 1.53 8.82
N ILE A 90 12.20 0.75 9.89
CA ILE A 90 12.79 -0.60 9.93
C ILE A 90 12.17 -1.49 8.85
N GLN A 91 10.84 -1.49 8.72
CA GLN A 91 10.13 -2.25 7.70
C GLN A 91 10.48 -1.80 6.28
N PHE A 92 10.60 -0.49 6.06
CA PHE A 92 11.02 0.07 4.78
C PHE A 92 12.43 -0.40 4.41
N LEU A 93 13.41 -0.27 5.30
CA LEU A 93 14.79 -0.71 5.06
C LEU A 93 14.87 -2.21 4.83
N PHE A 94 14.10 -2.99 5.56
CA PHE A 94 13.99 -4.44 5.36
C PHE A 94 13.41 -4.77 3.98
N THR A 95 12.33 -4.11 3.58
CA THR A 95 11.73 -4.28 2.25
C THR A 95 12.72 -3.87 1.15
N PHE A 96 13.47 -2.80 1.37
CA PHE A 96 14.52 -2.37 0.45
C PHE A 96 15.64 -3.42 0.31
N ALA A 97 16.05 -4.06 1.40
CA ALA A 97 17.01 -5.17 1.35
C ALA A 97 16.46 -6.38 0.55
N LEU A 98 15.17 -6.70 0.73
CA LEU A 98 14.51 -7.75 -0.06
C LEU A 98 14.44 -7.40 -1.55
N ILE A 99 14.18 -6.15 -1.91
CA ILE A 99 14.20 -5.67 -3.30
C ILE A 99 15.59 -5.87 -3.90
N ASN A 100 16.66 -5.50 -3.17
CA ASN A 100 18.02 -5.69 -3.64
C ASN A 100 18.33 -7.18 -3.84
N TYR A 101 17.99 -8.04 -2.89
CA TYR A 101 18.16 -9.49 -3.06
C TYR A 101 17.41 -10.00 -4.30
N PHE A 102 16.17 -9.55 -4.50
CA PHE A 102 15.37 -9.92 -5.67
C PHE A 102 16.07 -9.57 -6.98
N PHE A 103 16.54 -8.33 -7.15
CA PHE A 103 17.19 -7.91 -8.40
C PHE A 103 18.53 -8.61 -8.64
N ILE A 104 19.32 -8.85 -7.59
CA ILE A 104 20.61 -9.57 -7.71
C ILE A 104 20.38 -11.02 -8.14
N ASN A 105 19.30 -11.65 -7.69
CA ASN A 105 19.05 -13.07 -7.91
C ASN A 105 17.91 -13.34 -8.91
N ILE A 106 17.43 -12.35 -9.66
CA ILE A 106 16.25 -12.48 -10.51
C ILE A 106 16.35 -13.62 -11.53
N ALA A 107 17.53 -13.85 -12.09
CA ALA A 107 17.77 -14.95 -13.03
C ALA A 107 17.67 -16.32 -12.36
N ASN A 108 18.18 -16.45 -11.14
CA ASN A 108 18.15 -17.71 -10.38
C ASN A 108 16.76 -18.00 -9.83
N ILE A 109 16.02 -16.96 -9.41
CA ILE A 109 14.63 -17.07 -8.93
C ILE A 109 13.72 -17.59 -10.05
N GLY A 110 13.88 -17.08 -11.26
CA GLY A 110 13.20 -17.55 -12.45
C GLY A 110 11.66 -17.43 -12.42
N THR A 111 11.04 -17.75 -13.56
CA THR A 111 9.58 -17.77 -13.69
C THR A 111 9.04 -19.13 -13.23
N PRO A 112 7.93 -19.21 -12.47
CA PRO A 112 7.01 -18.10 -12.09
C PRO A 112 7.38 -17.39 -10.78
N ASN A 113 8.42 -17.78 -10.08
CA ASN A 113 8.75 -17.34 -8.73
C ASN A 113 9.01 -15.82 -8.64
N ILE A 114 9.48 -15.18 -9.72
CA ILE A 114 9.65 -13.71 -9.78
C ILE A 114 8.32 -12.97 -9.50
N PHE A 115 7.20 -13.51 -9.97
CA PHE A 115 5.87 -12.91 -9.71
C PHE A 115 5.41 -13.14 -8.27
N VAL A 116 5.71 -14.30 -7.70
CA VAL A 116 5.42 -14.59 -6.28
C VAL A 116 6.23 -13.66 -5.39
N TYR A 117 7.52 -13.52 -5.67
CA TYR A 117 8.40 -12.62 -4.91
C TYR A 117 7.94 -11.16 -5.06
N GLY A 118 7.69 -10.70 -6.31
CA GLY A 118 7.19 -9.35 -6.57
C GLY A 118 5.87 -9.07 -5.85
N GLY A 119 4.92 -10.01 -5.89
CA GLY A 119 3.67 -9.92 -5.13
C GLY A 119 3.89 -9.80 -3.62
N PHE A 120 4.88 -10.52 -3.08
CA PHE A 120 5.25 -10.40 -1.67
C PHE A 120 5.84 -9.02 -1.34
N LEU A 121 6.66 -8.44 -2.22
CA LEU A 121 7.17 -7.06 -2.04
C LEU A 121 6.02 -6.04 -2.03
N PHE A 122 5.04 -6.19 -2.93
CA PHE A 122 3.82 -5.36 -2.90
C PHE A 122 3.08 -5.50 -1.57
N LEU A 123 2.94 -6.71 -1.05
CA LEU A 123 2.30 -6.95 0.25
C LEU A 123 3.10 -6.29 1.39
N CYS A 124 4.43 -6.31 1.36
CA CYS A 124 5.26 -5.62 2.33
C CYS A 124 4.98 -4.11 2.35
N VAL A 125 5.00 -3.48 1.16
CA VAL A 125 4.71 -2.05 1.03
C VAL A 125 3.30 -1.73 1.49
N PHE A 126 2.33 -2.53 1.11
CA PHE A 126 0.94 -2.37 1.52
C PHE A 126 0.80 -2.43 3.04
N ALA A 127 1.37 -3.46 3.68
CA ALA A 127 1.22 -3.70 5.11
C ALA A 127 1.78 -2.55 5.96
N TYR A 128 3.02 -2.12 5.73
CA TYR A 128 3.58 -1.05 6.55
C TYR A 128 2.96 0.32 6.27
N THR A 129 2.46 0.57 5.06
CA THR A 129 1.77 1.83 4.77
C THR A 129 0.36 1.88 5.37
N GLU A 130 -0.35 0.74 5.45
CA GLU A 130 -1.59 0.64 6.24
C GLU A 130 -1.36 0.92 7.73
N LEU A 131 -0.20 0.50 8.26
CA LEU A 131 0.17 0.79 9.63
C LEU A 131 0.46 2.29 9.83
N MET A 132 1.10 2.97 8.86
CA MET A 132 1.30 4.42 8.86
C MET A 132 -0.02 5.19 8.83
N ASP A 133 -0.99 4.70 8.06
CA ASP A 133 -2.34 5.27 7.97
C ASP A 133 -3.19 5.01 9.22
N LYS A 134 -2.65 4.28 10.22
CA LYS A 134 -3.37 3.84 11.41
C LYS A 134 -4.66 3.08 11.07
N ASN A 135 -4.65 2.31 9.98
CA ASN A 135 -5.80 1.51 9.61
C ASN A 135 -6.07 0.46 10.72
N PRO A 136 -7.32 0.32 11.20
CA PRO A 136 -7.64 -0.67 12.23
C PRO A 136 -7.37 -2.12 11.81
N TYR A 137 -7.30 -2.39 10.52
CA TYR A 137 -6.97 -3.70 9.96
C TYR A 137 -5.48 -3.87 9.59
N ALA A 138 -4.61 -2.90 9.89
CA ALA A 138 -3.18 -2.98 9.57
C ALA A 138 -2.50 -4.22 10.17
N TRP A 139 -2.93 -4.62 11.37
CA TRP A 139 -2.43 -5.84 12.02
C TRP A 139 -2.70 -7.12 11.21
N ALA A 140 -3.85 -7.18 10.52
CA ALA A 140 -4.21 -8.35 9.71
C ALA A 140 -3.32 -8.44 8.46
N TRP A 141 -3.02 -7.31 7.81
CA TRP A 141 -2.09 -7.24 6.69
C TRP A 141 -0.66 -7.63 7.09
N GLU A 142 -0.22 -7.17 8.25
CA GLU A 142 1.07 -7.55 8.80
C GLU A 142 1.13 -9.06 9.15
N ALA A 143 0.10 -9.60 9.77
CA ALA A 143 0.01 -11.02 10.06
C ALA A 143 0.04 -11.87 8.77
N LEU A 144 -0.71 -11.45 7.75
CA LEU A 144 -0.73 -12.11 6.44
C LEU A 144 0.66 -12.08 5.78
N LYS A 145 1.32 -10.92 5.76
CA LYS A 145 2.68 -10.76 5.23
C LYS A 145 3.66 -11.71 5.94
N ASN A 146 3.64 -11.71 7.27
CA ASN A 146 4.55 -12.53 8.06
C ASN A 146 4.29 -14.03 7.89
N ALA A 147 3.02 -14.45 7.82
CA ALA A 147 2.65 -15.84 7.55
C ALA A 147 3.11 -16.29 6.16
N ILE A 148 2.89 -15.49 5.13
CA ILE A 148 3.38 -15.77 3.77
C ILE A 148 4.90 -15.80 3.74
N GLY A 149 5.57 -14.86 4.40
CA GLY A 149 7.04 -14.83 4.47
C GLY A 149 7.62 -16.08 5.10
N LEU A 150 7.09 -16.53 6.25
CA LEU A 150 7.50 -17.78 6.90
C LEU A 150 7.18 -19.01 6.03
N PHE A 151 6.04 -19.02 5.35
CA PHE A 151 5.68 -20.10 4.45
C PHE A 151 6.66 -20.19 3.26
N LEU A 152 7.06 -19.07 2.65
CA LEU A 152 8.04 -19.04 1.56
C LEU A 152 9.42 -19.52 2.03
N ILE A 153 9.83 -19.19 3.26
CA ILE A 153 11.06 -19.73 3.84
C ILE A 153 10.97 -21.25 3.98
N TYR A 154 9.86 -21.76 4.54
CA TYR A 154 9.64 -23.17 4.72
C TYR A 154 9.62 -23.95 3.40
N GLN A 155 8.96 -23.42 2.37
CA GLN A 155 8.74 -24.10 1.11
C GLN A 155 10.00 -24.14 0.23
N ASN A 156 10.73 -23.04 0.13
CA ASN A 156 11.83 -22.90 -0.84
C ASN A 156 13.08 -22.20 -0.27
N GLY A 157 13.22 -22.13 1.05
CA GLY A 157 14.39 -21.53 1.68
C GLY A 157 14.59 -20.06 1.32
N TRP A 158 13.49 -19.31 1.05
CA TRP A 158 13.52 -17.95 0.53
C TRP A 158 14.21 -17.86 -0.82
N PHE A 159 13.68 -18.59 -1.81
CA PHE A 159 14.17 -18.54 -3.20
C PHE A 159 15.67 -18.79 -3.34
N GLY A 160 16.18 -19.82 -2.63
CA GLY A 160 17.57 -20.23 -2.68
C GLY A 160 18.51 -19.51 -1.70
N MET A 161 18.00 -18.58 -0.89
CA MET A 161 18.83 -17.90 0.13
C MET A 161 19.38 -18.89 1.18
N SER A 162 18.62 -19.93 1.54
CA SER A 162 19.06 -20.93 2.51
C SER A 162 20.33 -21.68 2.10
N GLU A 163 20.59 -21.80 0.81
CA GLU A 163 21.77 -22.44 0.27
C GLU A 163 22.96 -21.48 0.15
N THR A 164 22.69 -20.26 -0.32
CA THR A 164 23.74 -19.25 -0.59
C THR A 164 24.11 -18.43 0.64
N MET A 165 23.13 -18.18 1.54
CA MET A 165 23.27 -17.32 2.72
C MET A 165 22.38 -17.81 3.87
N PRO A 166 22.72 -18.94 4.52
CA PRO A 166 21.87 -19.55 5.57
C PRO A 166 21.49 -18.60 6.71
N TRP A 167 22.45 -17.78 7.16
CA TRP A 167 22.20 -16.77 8.19
C TRP A 167 21.15 -15.72 7.77
N GLY A 168 21.07 -15.39 6.47
CA GLY A 168 20.07 -14.48 5.93
C GLY A 168 18.66 -15.04 6.09
N THR A 169 18.47 -16.33 5.82
CA THR A 169 17.17 -17.00 6.02
C THR A 169 16.76 -17.00 7.50
N VAL A 170 17.70 -17.23 8.42
CA VAL A 170 17.45 -17.14 9.87
C VAL A 170 17.06 -15.70 10.26
N ALA A 171 17.78 -14.71 9.75
CA ALA A 171 17.47 -13.29 10.00
C ALA A 171 16.07 -12.92 9.49
N LEU A 172 15.69 -13.39 8.28
CA LEU A 172 14.34 -13.20 7.73
C LEU A 172 13.26 -13.82 8.62
N ALA A 173 13.43 -15.08 9.02
CA ALA A 173 12.48 -15.76 9.90
C ALA A 173 12.32 -15.02 11.24
N SER A 174 13.45 -14.62 11.85
CA SER A 174 13.46 -13.84 13.07
C SER A 174 12.73 -12.49 12.90
N TYR A 175 12.93 -11.80 11.79
CA TYR A 175 12.24 -10.56 11.49
C TYR A 175 10.72 -10.79 11.41
N PHE A 176 10.22 -11.80 10.69
CA PHE A 176 8.78 -12.03 10.57
C PHE A 176 8.13 -12.37 11.92
N VAL A 177 8.81 -13.14 12.77
CA VAL A 177 8.34 -13.43 14.13
C VAL A 177 8.30 -12.15 14.98
N LEU A 178 9.39 -11.38 15.01
CA LEU A 178 9.46 -10.12 15.75
C LEU A 178 8.44 -9.10 15.25
N SER A 179 8.27 -8.99 13.94
CA SER A 179 7.26 -8.11 13.32
C SER A 179 5.85 -8.44 13.81
N SER A 180 5.51 -9.71 13.90
CA SER A 180 4.21 -10.15 14.42
C SER A 180 3.98 -9.69 15.87
N ILE A 181 5.02 -9.78 16.72
CA ILE A 181 4.94 -9.33 18.11
C ILE A 181 4.79 -7.81 18.19
N VAL A 182 5.63 -7.07 17.49
CA VAL A 182 5.62 -5.60 17.53
C VAL A 182 4.27 -5.05 17.03
N VAL A 183 3.75 -5.60 15.95
CA VAL A 183 2.46 -5.13 15.39
C VAL A 183 1.29 -5.50 16.30
N ALA A 184 1.32 -6.65 16.99
CA ALA A 184 0.32 -6.99 17.99
C ALA A 184 0.31 -5.99 19.16
N LEU A 185 1.48 -5.45 19.55
CA LEU A 185 1.57 -4.39 20.56
C LEU A 185 0.98 -3.07 20.05
N PHE A 186 1.25 -2.68 18.81
CA PHE A 186 0.64 -1.49 18.21
C PHE A 186 -0.87 -1.63 18.03
N ALA A 187 -1.37 -2.79 17.59
CA ALA A 187 -2.81 -3.03 17.44
C ALA A 187 -3.56 -2.79 18.75
N ARG A 188 -3.02 -3.25 19.87
CA ARG A 188 -3.59 -2.98 21.21
C ARG A 188 -3.64 -1.49 21.53
N SER A 189 -2.59 -0.73 21.19
CA SER A 189 -2.58 0.71 21.44
C SER A 189 -3.54 1.51 20.56
N LEU A 190 -3.81 1.05 19.35
CA LEU A 190 -4.75 1.70 18.40
C LEU A 190 -6.22 1.48 18.80
N THR A 191 -6.55 0.35 19.40
CA THR A 191 -7.93 0.04 19.87
C THR A 191 -8.32 0.79 21.14
N PHE A 192 -7.36 1.37 21.89
CA PHE A 192 -7.67 2.15 23.09
C PHE A 192 -8.02 3.64 22.80
N TYR A 193 -7.87 4.11 21.54
CA TYR A 193 -8.13 5.50 21.15
C TYR A 193 -9.29 5.63 20.14
N SER A 194 -10.02 4.57 19.88
CA SER A 194 -11.29 4.57 19.13
C SER A 194 -12.47 4.50 20.08
#